data_0295db47b7cfe681547fa93b33216364
#
_entry.id   0295db47b7cfe681547fa93b33216364
#
_cell.length_a   1.000
_cell.length_b   1.000
_cell.length_c   1.000
_cell.angle_alpha   90.00
_cell.angle_beta   90.00
_cell.angle_gamma   90.00
#
_symmetry.space_group_name_H-M   'P 1'
#
loop_
_entity.id
_entity.type
_entity.pdbx_description
1 polymer ?
#
loop_
_entity_poly.entity_id
_entity_poly.type
_entity_poly.pdbx_seq_one_letter_code
_entity_poly.pdbx_strand_id
1 'polypeptide(L)'
;MQQKKLCFLAIFYLVLFSMKTAAAAGEAEFYLEPMIVTAARYDNSAGKPGYYKVDEKKLENGNYDNALDVIKQLPGVTLMARGASGGMNAYSKILLNGSDRYLVIIDGVRSNWNGSSYNDFDFSVLPAGMLESVEVLSSAAGSVYGNAAKGGVIRITTKKAVEGVKTSINLETGSYGREQENILHLGKSGEWSWSVYARKSIMGDYSSARQSIPSYENVENAGIKLTKAWGETADLTLSYRVFSGRYKSKIFNYKNTEPDETKPPKLVKNIFMTDARKTEDNLTLEYERKFSDTENNIVGIYRRSSNAAYDRSLNVERPWLLDLRTEGFFDRYSKQWHPKHTLTGGVEYYKDQVLDYQDLAAKYSDGTVISKAVYLQDVWQLADSVKAVGS
;
A
#
# COMPACT_ATOMS: atom_id res chain seq x y z
N MET A 1 14.98 17.02 7.98
CA MET A 1 15.92 15.95 7.65
C MET A 1 16.55 15.28 8.88
N GLN A 2 16.93 15.99 9.91
CA GLN A 2 17.51 15.42 11.15
C GLN A 2 16.55 14.53 11.97
N GLN A 3 15.28 14.87 12.12
CA GLN A 3 14.30 14.06 12.87
C GLN A 3 14.04 12.67 12.25
N LYS A 4 14.10 12.54 10.92
CA LYS A 4 13.89 11.25 10.24
C LYS A 4 15.08 10.30 10.38
N LYS A 5 16.32 10.82 10.47
CA LYS A 5 17.51 10.01 10.81
C LYS A 5 17.46 9.47 12.24
N LEU A 6 16.85 10.23 13.17
CA LEU A 6 16.66 9.78 14.54
C LEU A 6 15.68 8.60 14.64
N CYS A 7 14.60 8.59 13.85
CA CYS A 7 13.67 7.47 13.81
C CYS A 7 14.32 6.18 13.29
N PHE A 8 15.16 6.28 12.25
CA PHE A 8 15.90 5.12 11.72
C PHE A 8 16.90 4.56 12.74
N LEU A 9 17.63 5.43 13.43
CA LEU A 9 18.53 5.02 14.51
C LEU A 9 17.78 4.43 15.70
N ALA A 10 16.65 5.00 16.09
CA ALA A 10 15.83 4.49 17.20
C ALA A 10 15.26 3.10 16.90
N ILE A 11 14.80 2.85 15.68
CA ILE A 11 14.32 1.54 15.23
C ILE A 11 15.47 0.54 15.23
N PHE A 12 16.65 0.91 14.76
CA PHE A 12 17.85 0.07 14.75
C PHE A 12 18.30 -0.30 16.17
N TYR A 13 18.25 0.65 17.12
CA TYR A 13 18.56 0.40 18.53
C TYR A 13 17.51 -0.49 19.22
N LEU A 14 16.22 -0.34 18.87
CA LEU A 14 15.14 -1.17 19.40
C LEU A 14 15.29 -2.64 18.96
N VAL A 15 15.68 -2.86 17.71
CA VAL A 15 15.97 -4.20 17.16
C VAL A 15 17.17 -4.83 17.84
N LEU A 16 18.25 -4.06 18.08
CA LEU A 16 19.44 -4.56 18.78
C LEU A 16 19.19 -4.86 20.26
N PHE A 17 18.28 -4.12 20.91
CA PHE A 17 17.93 -4.35 22.31
C PHE A 17 17.10 -5.61 22.50
N SER A 18 16.20 -5.93 21.55
CA SER A 18 15.37 -7.15 21.59
C SER A 18 16.17 -8.43 21.31
N MET A 19 17.31 -8.34 20.61
CA MET A 19 18.20 -9.50 20.40
C MET A 19 18.83 -10.07 21.68
N LYS A 20 18.88 -9.30 22.76
CA LYS A 20 19.48 -9.76 24.03
C LYS A 20 18.54 -10.59 24.92
N THR A 21 17.23 -10.66 24.59
CA THR A 21 16.24 -11.36 25.43
C THR A 21 15.75 -12.68 24.86
N ALA A 22 16.20 -13.10 23.67
CA ALA A 22 15.70 -14.27 22.96
C ALA A 22 16.63 -15.50 23.12
N ALA A 23 16.79 -16.00 24.34
CA ALA A 23 17.46 -17.28 24.58
C ALA A 23 16.53 -18.18 25.41
N ALA A 24 15.50 -18.75 24.77
CA ALA A 24 14.82 -19.97 25.24
C ALA A 24 14.06 -20.58 24.06
N ALA A 25 14.60 -21.63 23.46
CA ALA A 25 13.93 -22.44 22.47
C ALA A 25 12.96 -23.40 23.18
N GLY A 26 11.67 -23.30 22.88
CA GLY A 26 10.64 -24.28 23.23
C GLY A 26 10.06 -24.87 21.94
N GLU A 27 9.71 -26.15 22.01
CA GLU A 27 9.27 -26.99 20.91
C GLU A 27 8.06 -26.44 20.16
N ALA A 28 8.07 -26.62 18.83
CA ALA A 28 7.01 -26.17 17.94
C ALA A 28 5.75 -27.03 18.08
N GLU A 29 4.72 -26.53 18.73
CA GLU A 29 3.36 -27.00 18.55
C GLU A 29 2.72 -26.36 17.31
N PHE A 30 2.16 -27.20 16.44
CA PHE A 30 1.39 -26.78 15.29
C PHE A 30 0.04 -26.22 15.78
N TYR A 31 -0.06 -24.90 15.90
CA TYR A 31 -1.36 -24.25 16.01
C TYR A 31 -1.92 -23.99 14.61
N LEU A 32 -3.12 -24.51 14.36
CA LEU A 32 -3.96 -24.02 13.28
C LEU A 32 -4.20 -22.53 13.55
N GLU A 33 -3.73 -21.69 12.64
CA GLU A 33 -3.95 -20.26 12.74
C GLU A 33 -5.45 -19.96 12.88
N PRO A 34 -5.87 -19.18 13.89
CA PRO A 34 -7.23 -18.69 13.92
C PRO A 34 -7.42 -17.90 12.62
N MET A 35 -8.41 -18.29 11.86
CA MET A 35 -8.82 -17.55 10.66
C MET A 35 -9.25 -16.16 11.14
N ILE A 36 -8.32 -15.19 11.10
CA ILE A 36 -8.62 -13.82 11.43
C ILE A 36 -9.59 -13.36 10.34
N VAL A 37 -10.85 -13.37 10.68
CA VAL A 37 -11.87 -12.65 9.95
C VAL A 37 -11.58 -11.18 10.23
N THR A 38 -10.57 -10.63 9.55
CA THR A 38 -10.62 -9.21 9.31
C THR A 38 -11.98 -9.01 8.68
N ALA A 39 -12.85 -8.22 9.30
CA ALA A 39 -14.19 -7.93 8.78
C ALA A 39 -14.02 -7.27 7.41
N ALA A 40 -13.61 -8.07 6.46
CA ALA A 40 -13.53 -7.68 5.09
C ALA A 40 -14.98 -7.60 4.63
N ARG A 41 -15.35 -6.50 3.99
CA ARG A 41 -16.64 -6.39 3.32
C ARG A 41 -16.92 -7.54 2.35
N TYR A 42 -15.98 -8.47 2.23
CA TYR A 42 -16.09 -9.64 1.36
C TYR A 42 -15.11 -10.74 1.83
N ASP A 43 -15.63 -11.82 2.39
CA ASP A 43 -14.85 -13.03 2.67
C ASP A 43 -14.70 -13.82 1.38
N ASN A 44 -13.49 -14.08 0.98
CA ASN A 44 -13.20 -14.62 -0.31
C ASN A 44 -12.54 -15.98 -0.25
N SER A 45 -13.29 -16.98 -0.59
CA SER A 45 -12.75 -18.32 -0.86
C SER A 45 -11.97 -18.31 -2.18
N ALA A 46 -10.74 -18.78 -2.16
CA ALA A 46 -9.95 -19.09 -3.35
C ALA A 46 -10.76 -19.94 -4.35
N GLY A 47 -10.67 -19.63 -5.62
CA GLY A 47 -11.31 -20.40 -6.69
C GLY A 47 -12.49 -19.71 -7.39
N LYS A 48 -12.87 -18.49 -7.03
CA LYS A 48 -13.94 -17.74 -7.73
C LYS A 48 -13.39 -16.98 -8.93
N PRO A 49 -14.14 -16.89 -10.04
CA PRO A 49 -13.77 -16.03 -11.17
C PRO A 49 -13.56 -14.58 -10.72
N GLY A 50 -12.41 -14.00 -11.10
CA GLY A 50 -12.07 -12.62 -10.76
C GLY A 50 -11.53 -12.39 -9.35
N TYR A 51 -11.14 -13.44 -8.64
CA TYR A 51 -10.36 -13.38 -7.41
C TYR A 51 -8.98 -13.98 -7.62
N TYR A 52 -7.96 -13.23 -7.28
CA TYR A 52 -6.57 -13.66 -7.37
C TYR A 52 -5.86 -13.33 -6.06
N LYS A 53 -5.10 -14.29 -5.55
CA LYS A 53 -4.31 -14.15 -4.33
C LYS A 53 -2.88 -14.57 -4.55
N VAL A 54 -1.95 -13.73 -4.14
CA VAL A 54 -0.55 -14.08 -3.92
C VAL A 54 -0.37 -14.18 -2.41
N ASP A 55 -0.13 -15.37 -1.93
CA ASP A 55 0.12 -15.70 -0.53
C ASP A 55 1.60 -15.50 -0.16
N GLU A 56 1.91 -15.62 1.14
CA GLU A 56 3.27 -15.45 1.67
C GLU A 56 4.28 -16.37 0.97
N LYS A 57 3.94 -17.63 0.74
CA LYS A 57 4.83 -18.59 0.08
C LYS A 57 5.20 -18.16 -1.35
N LYS A 58 4.24 -17.63 -2.10
CA LYS A 58 4.49 -17.10 -3.44
C LYS A 58 5.28 -15.79 -3.39
N LEU A 59 5.03 -14.95 -2.38
CA LEU A 59 5.78 -13.71 -2.16
C LEU A 59 7.26 -14.01 -1.83
N GLU A 60 7.53 -14.99 -0.98
CA GLU A 60 8.89 -15.38 -0.59
C GLU A 60 9.66 -16.06 -1.75
N ASN A 61 8.98 -16.85 -2.58
CA ASN A 61 9.59 -17.51 -3.74
C ASN A 61 9.72 -16.58 -4.96
N GLY A 62 8.99 -15.47 -5.00
CA GLY A 62 9.07 -14.47 -6.05
C GLY A 62 10.14 -13.43 -5.74
N ASN A 63 10.93 -13.08 -6.72
CA ASN A 63 11.92 -12.02 -6.57
C ASN A 63 11.25 -10.65 -6.77
N TYR A 64 10.48 -10.21 -5.76
CA TYR A 64 9.73 -8.97 -5.77
C TYR A 64 10.39 -7.90 -4.90
N ASP A 65 10.53 -6.69 -5.41
CA ASP A 65 11.04 -5.56 -4.64
C ASP A 65 9.96 -4.89 -3.78
N ASN A 66 8.78 -4.75 -4.37
CA ASN A 66 7.67 -4.01 -3.77
C ASN A 66 6.31 -4.56 -4.24
N ALA A 67 5.24 -4.02 -3.68
CA ALA A 67 3.89 -4.46 -4.02
C ALA A 67 3.52 -4.26 -5.51
N LEU A 68 4.12 -3.27 -6.20
CA LEU A 68 3.88 -3.06 -7.62
C LEU A 68 4.36 -4.25 -8.44
N ASP A 69 5.53 -4.83 -8.09
CA ASP A 69 6.06 -6.00 -8.78
C ASP A 69 5.17 -7.22 -8.69
N VAL A 70 4.51 -7.37 -7.55
CA VAL A 70 3.51 -8.42 -7.32
C VAL A 70 2.25 -8.15 -8.14
N ILE A 71 1.71 -6.94 -8.01
CA ILE A 71 0.41 -6.57 -8.58
C ILE A 71 0.43 -6.59 -10.11
N LYS A 72 1.52 -6.13 -10.75
CA LYS A 72 1.63 -6.11 -12.22
C LYS A 72 1.57 -7.47 -12.88
N GLN A 73 1.76 -8.56 -12.11
CA GLN A 73 1.69 -9.93 -12.60
C GLN A 73 0.28 -10.54 -12.45
N LEU A 74 -0.62 -9.85 -11.75
CA LEU A 74 -1.96 -10.37 -11.49
C LEU A 74 -2.89 -10.15 -12.69
N PRO A 75 -3.76 -11.10 -12.98
CA PRO A 75 -4.76 -10.95 -14.04
C PRO A 75 -5.64 -9.72 -13.83
N GLY A 76 -5.99 -9.06 -14.94
CA GLY A 76 -6.80 -7.84 -14.91
C GLY A 76 -6.03 -6.56 -14.58
N VAL A 77 -4.75 -6.66 -14.23
CA VAL A 77 -3.89 -5.49 -13.97
C VAL A 77 -3.12 -5.13 -15.24
N THR A 78 -3.21 -3.87 -15.64
CA THR A 78 -2.41 -3.29 -16.71
C THR A 78 -1.58 -2.14 -16.14
N LEU A 79 -0.25 -2.23 -16.26
CA LEU A 79 0.65 -1.17 -15.86
C LEU A 79 1.01 -0.32 -17.08
N MET A 80 0.65 0.95 -17.04
CA MET A 80 1.08 1.95 -18.00
C MET A 80 2.30 2.69 -17.42
N ALA A 81 3.44 2.01 -17.38
CA ALA A 81 4.67 2.59 -16.86
C ALA A 81 5.33 3.52 -17.88
N ARG A 82 5.74 4.69 -17.45
CA ARG A 82 6.58 5.63 -18.19
C ARG A 82 7.90 5.90 -17.46
N GLY A 83 8.46 4.87 -16.88
CA GLY A 83 9.73 4.94 -16.15
C GLY A 83 10.21 3.55 -15.79
N ALA A 84 11.44 3.46 -15.34
CA ALA A 84 12.11 2.19 -15.16
C ALA A 84 11.61 1.40 -13.95
N SER A 85 11.38 2.08 -12.85
CA SER A 85 11.03 1.44 -11.59
C SER A 85 9.52 1.33 -11.35
N GLY A 86 8.70 1.91 -12.22
CA GLY A 86 7.25 1.98 -12.00
C GLY A 86 6.85 2.81 -10.77
N GLY A 87 7.83 3.27 -9.99
CA GLY A 87 7.62 4.17 -8.86
C GLY A 87 7.34 5.58 -9.35
N MET A 88 6.63 6.32 -8.57
CA MET A 88 6.31 7.75 -8.62
C MET A 88 6.67 8.56 -9.88
N ASN A 89 6.67 7.93 -11.01
CA ASN A 89 6.60 8.71 -12.22
C ASN A 89 5.16 9.22 -12.31
N ALA A 90 4.95 10.53 -12.39
CA ALA A 90 3.63 11.15 -12.52
C ALA A 90 2.80 10.59 -13.69
N TYR A 91 3.37 9.72 -14.49
CA TYR A 91 2.79 9.10 -15.66
C TYR A 91 2.64 7.57 -15.56
N SER A 92 3.10 6.94 -14.47
CA SER A 92 2.83 5.51 -14.25
C SER A 92 1.44 5.34 -13.68
N LYS A 93 0.63 4.54 -14.34
CA LYS A 93 -0.78 4.33 -14.00
C LYS A 93 -1.08 2.84 -14.01
N ILE A 94 -1.78 2.38 -13.00
CA ILE A 94 -2.37 1.05 -12.99
C ILE A 94 -3.81 1.16 -13.45
N LEU A 95 -4.20 0.26 -14.35
CA LEU A 95 -5.60 -0.01 -14.67
C LEU A 95 -5.94 -1.39 -14.11
N LEU A 96 -7.03 -1.47 -13.36
CA LEU A 96 -7.59 -2.73 -12.91
C LEU A 96 -8.88 -2.99 -13.70
N ASN A 97 -8.90 -4.11 -14.44
CA ASN A 97 -9.98 -4.45 -15.38
C ASN A 97 -10.35 -3.29 -16.34
N GLY A 98 -9.32 -2.61 -16.85
CA GLY A 98 -9.46 -1.48 -17.76
C GLY A 98 -9.88 -0.16 -17.12
N SER A 99 -10.06 -0.11 -15.78
CA SER A 99 -10.47 1.08 -15.05
C SER A 99 -9.36 1.61 -14.16
N ASP A 100 -9.21 2.93 -14.11
CA ASP A 100 -8.35 3.64 -13.16
C ASP A 100 -9.03 3.91 -11.80
N ARG A 101 -10.30 3.54 -11.67
CA ARG A 101 -11.06 3.64 -10.43
C ARG A 101 -11.07 2.28 -9.73
N TYR A 102 -10.06 2.02 -8.93
CA TYR A 102 -9.94 0.84 -8.08
C TYR A 102 -9.71 1.26 -6.64
N LEU A 103 -10.10 0.42 -5.71
CA LEU A 103 -9.89 0.65 -4.29
C LEU A 103 -8.67 -0.12 -3.80
N VAL A 104 -7.79 0.52 -3.05
CA VAL A 104 -6.67 -0.11 -2.34
C VAL A 104 -6.98 -0.13 -0.85
N ILE A 105 -6.90 -1.31 -0.26
CA ILE A 105 -7.08 -1.53 1.18
C ILE A 105 -5.81 -2.17 1.72
N ILE A 106 -5.20 -1.55 2.72
CA ILE A 106 -4.01 -2.07 3.40
C ILE A 106 -4.36 -2.29 4.86
N ASP A 107 -4.24 -3.54 5.34
CA ASP A 107 -4.61 -3.93 6.70
C ASP A 107 -6.01 -3.41 7.10
N GLY A 108 -6.98 -3.52 6.19
CA GLY A 108 -8.34 -3.08 6.42
C GLY A 108 -8.60 -1.57 6.25
N VAL A 109 -7.59 -0.76 6.04
CA VAL A 109 -7.71 0.71 5.88
C VAL A 109 -7.65 1.09 4.40
N ARG A 110 -8.61 1.89 3.95
CA ARG A 110 -8.57 2.48 2.60
C ARG A 110 -7.32 3.34 2.42
N SER A 111 -6.64 3.14 1.30
CA SER A 111 -5.33 3.76 1.04
C SER A 111 -5.24 4.60 -0.23
N ASN A 112 -6.31 4.71 -1.03
CA ASN A 112 -6.36 5.65 -2.15
C ASN A 112 -6.57 7.09 -1.69
N TRP A 113 -6.15 8.03 -2.53
CA TRP A 113 -6.39 9.45 -2.37
C TRP A 113 -7.56 9.92 -3.24
N ASN A 114 -8.56 10.58 -2.64
CA ASN A 114 -9.66 11.17 -3.41
C ASN A 114 -9.37 12.58 -3.93
N GLY A 115 -8.30 13.19 -3.51
CA GLY A 115 -7.97 14.60 -3.81
C GLY A 115 -7.16 14.80 -5.08
N SER A 116 -6.69 13.75 -5.74
CA SER A 116 -5.98 13.86 -7.01
C SER A 116 -6.91 13.58 -8.18
N SER A 117 -6.60 14.14 -9.36
CA SER A 117 -7.29 13.83 -10.62
C SER A 117 -7.14 12.35 -11.00
N TYR A 118 -6.26 11.64 -10.32
CA TYR A 118 -6.02 10.21 -10.45
C TYR A 118 -6.25 9.60 -9.08
N ASN A 119 -7.15 8.63 -9.00
CA ASN A 119 -7.40 7.86 -7.77
C ASN A 119 -6.25 6.85 -7.55
N ASP A 120 -5.01 7.33 -7.57
CA ASP A 120 -3.83 6.51 -7.62
C ASP A 120 -3.30 6.18 -6.22
N PHE A 121 -2.77 4.99 -6.10
CA PHE A 121 -1.94 4.56 -4.99
C PHE A 121 -0.57 4.14 -5.52
N ASP A 122 0.48 4.59 -4.88
CA ASP A 122 1.86 4.23 -5.23
C ASP A 122 2.26 2.94 -4.52
N PHE A 123 2.16 1.81 -5.22
CA PHE A 123 2.49 0.50 -4.68
C PHE A 123 3.99 0.31 -4.41
N SER A 124 4.86 1.16 -4.92
CA SER A 124 6.29 1.10 -4.66
C SER A 124 6.65 1.48 -3.22
N VAL A 125 5.72 2.16 -2.50
CA VAL A 125 5.89 2.51 -1.08
C VAL A 125 5.82 1.30 -0.14
N LEU A 126 5.41 0.13 -0.64
CA LEU A 126 5.26 -1.09 0.15
C LEU A 126 6.32 -2.12 -0.25
N PRO A 127 7.37 -2.34 0.55
CA PRO A 127 8.35 -3.39 0.29
C PRO A 127 7.70 -4.78 0.26
N ALA A 128 8.08 -5.63 -0.69
CA ALA A 128 7.51 -6.97 -0.82
C ALA A 128 7.76 -7.83 0.43
N GLY A 129 8.93 -7.68 1.06
CA GLY A 129 9.30 -8.43 2.26
C GLY A 129 8.41 -8.22 3.48
N MET A 130 7.63 -7.11 3.52
CA MET A 130 6.66 -6.86 4.58
C MET A 130 5.27 -7.42 4.32
N LEU A 131 5.02 -7.94 3.12
CA LEU A 131 3.69 -8.40 2.71
C LEU A 131 3.46 -9.85 3.15
N GLU A 132 2.27 -10.11 3.67
CA GLU A 132 1.72 -11.46 3.94
C GLU A 132 0.92 -11.94 2.74
N SER A 133 0.07 -11.07 2.17
CA SER A 133 -0.69 -11.39 0.96
C SER A 133 -1.06 -10.15 0.15
N VAL A 134 -1.26 -10.39 -1.14
CA VAL A 134 -1.86 -9.42 -2.07
C VAL A 134 -3.02 -10.10 -2.77
N GLU A 135 -4.19 -9.47 -2.72
CA GLU A 135 -5.41 -10.01 -3.29
C GLU A 135 -6.02 -8.98 -4.25
N VAL A 136 -6.51 -9.47 -5.38
CA VAL A 136 -7.25 -8.68 -6.36
C VAL A 136 -8.65 -9.25 -6.50
N LEU A 137 -9.64 -8.40 -6.31
CA LEU A 137 -11.06 -8.71 -6.46
C LEU A 137 -11.60 -7.98 -7.69
N SER A 138 -12.38 -8.68 -8.49
CA SER A 138 -12.99 -8.12 -9.70
C SER A 138 -13.99 -7.00 -9.38
N SER A 139 -14.43 -6.30 -10.42
CA SER A 139 -15.43 -5.24 -10.34
C SER A 139 -16.79 -5.71 -9.78
N ALA A 140 -17.14 -7.00 -9.91
CA ALA A 140 -18.34 -7.56 -9.29
C ALA A 140 -18.31 -7.46 -7.75
N ALA A 141 -17.13 -7.58 -7.14
CA ALA A 141 -16.94 -7.31 -5.72
C ALA A 141 -16.97 -5.80 -5.38
N GLY A 142 -16.78 -4.95 -6.38
CA GLY A 142 -16.79 -3.50 -6.23
C GLY A 142 -18.15 -2.94 -5.78
N SER A 143 -19.24 -3.62 -6.06
CA SER A 143 -20.58 -3.20 -5.62
C SER A 143 -20.66 -3.06 -4.09
N VAL A 144 -19.95 -3.92 -3.37
CA VAL A 144 -19.87 -3.91 -1.89
C VAL A 144 -19.04 -2.74 -1.37
N TYR A 145 -18.08 -2.26 -2.17
CA TYR A 145 -17.14 -1.19 -1.79
C TYR A 145 -17.52 0.19 -2.36
N GLY A 146 -18.63 0.26 -3.09
CA GLY A 146 -19.16 1.50 -3.67
C GLY A 146 -18.44 1.95 -4.94
N ASN A 147 -18.75 3.15 -5.41
CA ASN A 147 -18.30 3.71 -6.69
C ASN A 147 -16.78 3.83 -6.86
N ALA A 148 -16.04 3.89 -5.75
CA ALA A 148 -14.58 3.95 -5.78
C ALA A 148 -13.92 2.67 -6.30
N ALA A 149 -14.62 1.53 -6.27
CA ALA A 149 -14.13 0.22 -6.67
C ALA A 149 -14.67 -0.26 -8.03
N LYS A 150 -14.90 0.66 -8.98
CA LYS A 150 -15.44 0.34 -10.30
C LYS A 150 -14.60 -0.68 -11.08
N GLY A 151 -13.28 -0.60 -10.98
CA GLY A 151 -12.34 -1.57 -11.57
C GLY A 151 -12.13 -2.80 -10.69
N GLY A 152 -12.49 -2.72 -9.41
CA GLY A 152 -12.25 -3.77 -8.42
C GLY A 152 -11.53 -3.26 -7.17
N VAL A 153 -11.03 -4.19 -6.37
CA VAL A 153 -10.34 -3.92 -5.11
C VAL A 153 -9.01 -4.64 -5.09
N ILE A 154 -7.96 -3.95 -4.65
CA ILE A 154 -6.66 -4.52 -4.33
C ILE A 154 -6.54 -4.49 -2.81
N ARG A 155 -6.46 -5.67 -2.19
CA ARG A 155 -6.29 -5.83 -0.76
C ARG A 155 -4.87 -6.32 -0.46
N ILE A 156 -4.20 -5.63 0.44
CA ILE A 156 -2.83 -5.92 0.87
C ILE A 156 -2.85 -6.16 2.36
N THR A 157 -2.30 -7.30 2.77
CA THR A 157 -2.10 -7.62 4.19
C THR A 157 -0.60 -7.61 4.47
N THR A 158 -0.20 -6.94 5.55
CA THR A 158 1.19 -6.92 5.99
C THR A 158 1.44 -8.04 7.00
N LYS A 159 2.69 -8.54 7.03
CA LYS A 159 3.12 -9.62 7.91
C LYS A 159 2.78 -9.31 9.36
N LYS A 160 2.25 -10.33 10.01
CA LYS A 160 1.95 -10.33 11.43
C LYS A 160 3.11 -10.92 12.22
N ALA A 161 3.03 -10.74 13.53
CA ALA A 161 3.92 -11.41 14.45
C ALA A 161 3.82 -12.93 14.35
N VAL A 162 4.94 -13.57 14.55
CA VAL A 162 5.04 -15.03 14.69
C VAL A 162 5.34 -15.38 16.14
N GLU A 163 5.00 -16.59 16.56
CA GLU A 163 5.39 -17.08 17.89
C GLU A 163 6.92 -17.11 18.00
N GLY A 164 7.44 -16.64 19.13
CA GLY A 164 8.87 -16.42 19.29
C GLY A 164 9.37 -15.16 18.55
N VAL A 165 10.57 -15.22 18.02
CA VAL A 165 11.23 -14.11 17.33
C VAL A 165 11.86 -14.58 16.03
N LYS A 166 11.55 -13.89 14.93
CA LYS A 166 12.16 -14.11 13.61
C LYS A 166 12.76 -12.81 13.09
N THR A 167 14.04 -12.83 12.72
CA THR A 167 14.69 -11.72 12.07
C THR A 167 15.18 -12.15 10.69
N SER A 168 14.84 -11.37 9.67
CA SER A 168 15.30 -11.59 8.31
C SER A 168 16.06 -10.35 7.84
N ILE A 169 17.26 -10.55 7.31
CA ILE A 169 18.08 -9.51 6.70
C ILE A 169 18.34 -9.94 5.27
N ASN A 170 18.04 -9.07 4.32
CA ASN A 170 18.33 -9.27 2.92
C ASN A 170 19.20 -8.12 2.40
N LEU A 171 20.32 -8.45 1.80
CA LEU A 171 21.27 -7.53 1.17
C LEU A 171 21.38 -7.91 -0.29
N GLU A 172 21.14 -6.97 -1.18
CA GLU A 172 21.15 -7.19 -2.62
C GLU A 172 22.02 -6.13 -3.30
N THR A 173 22.82 -6.56 -4.23
CA THR A 173 23.58 -5.69 -5.14
C THR A 173 23.34 -6.10 -6.57
N GLY A 174 23.38 -5.17 -7.49
CA GLY A 174 23.08 -5.44 -8.88
C GLY A 174 23.66 -4.42 -9.86
N SER A 175 23.31 -4.61 -11.12
CA SER A 175 23.71 -3.69 -12.19
C SER A 175 23.20 -2.26 -11.92
N TYR A 176 23.89 -1.29 -12.51
CA TYR A 176 23.56 0.14 -12.38
C TYR A 176 23.69 0.71 -10.97
N GLY A 177 24.58 0.15 -10.16
CA GLY A 177 24.75 0.57 -8.77
C GLY A 177 23.50 0.31 -7.91
N ARG A 178 22.76 -0.75 -8.24
CA ARG A 178 21.64 -1.17 -7.39
C ARG A 178 22.17 -1.73 -6.09
N GLU A 179 21.69 -1.16 -5.00
CA GLU A 179 21.93 -1.60 -3.64
C GLU A 179 20.61 -1.64 -2.90
N GLN A 180 20.34 -2.74 -2.21
CA GLN A 180 19.12 -2.87 -1.42
C GLN A 180 19.45 -3.53 -0.09
N GLU A 181 18.98 -2.92 0.97
CA GLU A 181 19.09 -3.37 2.34
C GLU A 181 17.69 -3.50 2.93
N ASN A 182 17.33 -4.69 3.39
CA ASN A 182 16.06 -4.94 4.04
C ASN A 182 16.28 -5.62 5.38
N ILE A 183 15.54 -5.19 6.39
CA ILE A 183 15.44 -5.88 7.67
C ILE A 183 13.95 -6.04 8.02
N LEU A 184 13.57 -7.23 8.44
CA LEU A 184 12.28 -7.54 9.01
C LEU A 184 12.48 -8.28 10.32
N HIS A 185 11.85 -7.78 11.39
CA HIS A 185 11.91 -8.35 12.72
C HIS A 185 10.49 -8.55 13.23
N LEU A 186 10.10 -9.80 13.41
CA LEU A 186 8.80 -10.23 13.88
C LEU A 186 8.95 -10.91 15.22
N GLY A 187 7.98 -10.75 16.10
CA GLY A 187 8.02 -11.47 17.34
C GLY A 187 6.75 -11.38 18.16
N LYS A 188 6.59 -12.36 19.05
CA LYS A 188 5.54 -12.39 20.07
C LYS A 188 6.14 -12.85 21.39
N SER A 189 5.78 -12.18 22.46
CA SER A 189 6.17 -12.52 23.82
C SER A 189 5.05 -12.17 24.79
N GLY A 190 4.45 -13.16 25.39
CA GLY A 190 3.26 -12.98 26.23
C GLY A 190 2.13 -12.35 25.45
N GLU A 191 1.60 -11.26 25.95
CA GLU A 191 0.48 -10.54 25.33
C GLU A 191 0.93 -9.48 24.30
N TRP A 192 2.22 -9.35 24.06
CA TRP A 192 2.77 -8.39 23.11
C TRP A 192 3.25 -9.09 21.84
N SER A 193 2.88 -8.51 20.70
CA SER A 193 3.41 -8.92 19.41
C SER A 193 3.83 -7.72 18.58
N TRP A 194 4.84 -7.91 17.75
CA TRP A 194 5.41 -6.83 16.95
C TRP A 194 5.88 -7.29 15.57
N SER A 195 5.81 -6.36 14.63
CA SER A 195 6.43 -6.44 13.32
C SER A 195 7.14 -5.12 13.05
N VAL A 196 8.44 -5.17 12.83
CA VAL A 196 9.27 -4.00 12.52
C VAL A 196 10.01 -4.27 11.22
N TYR A 197 9.96 -3.34 10.30
CA TYR A 197 10.73 -3.43 9.07
C TYR A 197 11.42 -2.11 8.75
N ALA A 198 12.54 -2.20 8.05
CA ALA A 198 13.19 -1.08 7.40
C ALA A 198 13.79 -1.54 6.07
N ARG A 199 13.70 -0.68 5.07
CA ARG A 199 14.29 -0.90 3.75
C ARG A 199 14.94 0.37 3.26
N LYS A 200 16.11 0.21 2.64
CA LYS A 200 16.73 1.21 1.80
C LYS A 200 17.03 0.60 0.44
N SER A 201 16.72 1.30 -0.62
CA SER A 201 16.99 0.87 -1.99
C SER A 201 17.52 2.04 -2.78
N ILE A 202 18.67 1.83 -3.41
CA ILE A 202 19.31 2.80 -4.29
C ILE A 202 19.51 2.14 -5.64
N MET A 203 19.24 2.89 -6.70
CA MET A 203 19.60 2.50 -8.05
C MET A 203 20.14 3.72 -8.80
N GLY A 204 21.30 3.56 -9.42
CA GLY A 204 21.92 4.60 -10.21
C GLY A 204 21.34 4.72 -11.62
N ASP A 205 21.91 5.63 -12.37
CA ASP A 205 21.47 5.90 -13.75
C ASP A 205 21.70 4.69 -14.65
N TYR A 206 20.64 4.29 -15.36
CA TYR A 206 20.78 3.36 -16.47
C TYR A 206 20.18 4.01 -17.74
N SER A 207 20.76 3.68 -18.89
CA SER A 207 20.26 4.14 -20.17
C SER A 207 20.02 2.95 -21.09
N SER A 208 18.90 2.94 -21.79
CA SER A 208 18.72 2.00 -22.90
C SER A 208 19.27 2.61 -24.20
N ALA A 209 19.69 1.76 -25.13
CA ALA A 209 20.23 2.19 -26.43
C ALA A 209 19.28 3.08 -27.26
N ARG A 210 17.98 3.07 -26.95
CA ARG A 210 16.95 3.87 -27.63
C ARG A 210 16.41 5.03 -26.78
N GLN A 211 16.57 4.96 -25.46
CA GLN A 211 16.12 6.00 -24.54
C GLN A 211 17.20 6.14 -23.47
N SER A 212 18.03 7.17 -23.59
CA SER A 212 18.87 7.54 -22.46
C SER A 212 17.99 8.20 -21.41
N ILE A 213 17.36 7.38 -20.58
CA ILE A 213 16.62 7.84 -19.41
C ILE A 213 17.51 7.52 -18.22
N PRO A 214 18.34 8.46 -17.74
CA PRO A 214 18.94 8.27 -16.45
C PRO A 214 17.82 8.25 -15.44
N SER A 215 17.68 7.12 -14.76
CA SER A 215 16.73 6.95 -13.68
C SER A 215 17.55 6.67 -12.44
N TYR A 216 17.50 7.61 -11.53
CA TYR A 216 18.06 7.46 -10.20
C TYR A 216 16.92 7.25 -9.23
N GLU A 217 17.06 6.28 -8.36
CA GLU A 217 16.11 6.00 -7.31
C GLU A 217 16.83 5.89 -5.98
N ASN A 218 16.33 6.58 -4.97
CA ASN A 218 16.72 6.41 -3.57
C ASN A 218 15.43 6.36 -2.75
N VAL A 219 15.13 5.19 -2.22
CA VAL A 219 13.90 4.91 -1.49
C VAL A 219 14.22 4.38 -0.10
N GLU A 220 13.57 4.96 0.88
CA GLU A 220 13.64 4.53 2.28
C GLU A 220 12.22 4.25 2.79
N ASN A 221 12.04 3.08 3.39
CA ASN A 221 10.79 2.65 4.01
C ASN A 221 11.08 2.16 5.42
N ALA A 222 10.20 2.47 6.35
CA ALA A 222 10.21 1.85 7.67
C ALA A 222 8.80 1.75 8.24
N GLY A 223 8.59 0.78 9.11
CA GLY A 223 7.32 0.65 9.81
C GLY A 223 7.40 -0.24 11.02
N ILE A 224 6.43 -0.03 11.90
CA ILE A 224 6.20 -0.81 13.10
C ILE A 224 4.71 -1.12 13.20
N LYS A 225 4.39 -2.35 13.54
CA LYS A 225 3.07 -2.79 14.00
C LYS A 225 3.26 -3.40 15.38
N LEU A 226 2.60 -2.85 16.37
CA LEU A 226 2.66 -3.30 17.76
C LEU A 226 1.26 -3.66 18.22
N THR A 227 1.06 -4.88 18.68
CA THR A 227 -0.23 -5.35 19.19
C THR A 227 -0.08 -5.75 20.66
N LYS A 228 -1.01 -5.25 21.47
CA LYS A 228 -1.24 -5.72 22.85
C LYS A 228 -2.50 -6.54 22.85
N ALA A 229 -2.40 -7.81 23.23
CA ALA A 229 -3.54 -8.69 23.45
C ALA A 229 -3.98 -8.65 24.91
N TRP A 230 -5.27 -8.85 25.16
CA TRP A 230 -5.85 -9.11 26.47
C TRP A 230 -6.55 -10.47 26.43
N GLY A 231 -5.75 -11.51 26.65
CA GLY A 231 -6.18 -12.89 26.42
C GLY A 231 -6.54 -13.13 24.96
N GLU A 232 -7.61 -13.88 24.72
CA GLU A 232 -8.13 -14.17 23.37
C GLU A 232 -9.27 -13.25 22.94
N THR A 233 -9.64 -12.30 23.81
CA THR A 233 -10.89 -11.54 23.65
C THR A 233 -10.73 -10.16 23.09
N ALA A 234 -9.54 -9.55 23.21
CA ALA A 234 -9.33 -8.21 22.70
C ALA A 234 -7.88 -7.94 22.32
N ASP A 235 -7.71 -7.16 21.27
CA ASP A 235 -6.42 -6.72 20.75
C ASP A 235 -6.43 -5.20 20.49
N LEU A 236 -5.34 -4.51 20.85
CA LEU A 236 -5.08 -3.14 20.46
C LEU A 236 -3.83 -3.11 19.58
N THR A 237 -3.97 -2.67 18.36
CA THR A 237 -2.89 -2.60 17.38
C THR A 237 -2.58 -1.17 17.01
N LEU A 238 -1.33 -0.78 17.19
CA LEU A 238 -0.77 0.46 16.67
C LEU A 238 0.10 0.13 15.45
N SER A 239 -0.18 0.77 14.33
CA SER A 239 0.63 0.64 13.11
C SER A 239 1.13 2.01 12.68
N TYR A 240 2.43 2.13 12.42
CA TYR A 240 3.04 3.34 11.88
C TYR A 240 3.99 2.99 10.76
N ARG A 241 3.84 3.64 9.60
CA ARG A 241 4.68 3.43 8.41
C ARG A 241 5.11 4.77 7.86
N VAL A 242 6.36 4.82 7.41
CA VAL A 242 6.94 5.99 6.74
C VAL A 242 7.60 5.58 5.45
N PHE A 243 7.54 6.49 4.49
CA PHE A 243 8.17 6.35 3.19
C PHE A 243 8.87 7.67 2.82
N SER A 244 10.04 7.57 2.22
CA SER A 244 10.74 8.68 1.62
C SER A 244 11.39 8.21 0.31
N GLY A 245 11.05 8.83 -0.80
CA GLY A 245 11.58 8.51 -2.11
C GLY A 245 12.08 9.74 -2.85
N ARG A 246 13.20 9.59 -3.55
CA ARG A 246 13.72 10.56 -4.50
C ARG A 246 13.96 9.85 -5.82
N TYR A 247 13.42 10.41 -6.89
CA TYR A 247 13.45 9.84 -8.21
C TYR A 247 13.92 10.89 -9.21
N LYS A 248 14.87 10.51 -10.07
CA LYS A 248 15.27 11.36 -11.20
C LYS A 248 14.97 10.61 -12.48
N SER A 249 14.32 11.27 -13.42
CA SER A 249 14.09 10.70 -14.74
C SER A 249 14.24 11.74 -15.84
N LYS A 250 14.67 11.30 -17.02
CA LYS A 250 14.60 12.10 -18.25
C LYS A 250 13.38 11.63 -19.05
N ILE A 251 12.48 12.53 -19.32
CA ILE A 251 11.34 12.28 -20.19
C ILE A 251 11.63 12.96 -21.55
N PHE A 252 11.49 12.20 -22.62
CA PHE A 252 11.55 12.74 -23.96
C PHE A 252 10.14 13.05 -24.45
N ASN A 253 9.91 14.28 -24.88
CA ASN A 253 8.71 14.66 -25.59
C ASN A 253 9.10 15.25 -26.95
N TYR A 254 8.29 15.01 -27.95
CA TYR A 254 8.47 15.60 -29.27
C TYR A 254 7.44 16.71 -29.43
N LYS A 255 7.91 17.94 -29.57
CA LYS A 255 7.05 19.09 -29.87
C LYS A 255 7.09 19.32 -31.38
N ASN A 256 5.93 19.38 -32.01
CA ASN A 256 5.84 19.88 -33.35
C ASN A 256 6.07 21.39 -33.33
N THR A 257 7.10 21.86 -34.03
CA THR A 257 7.44 23.30 -34.17
C THR A 257 7.03 23.87 -35.51
N GLU A 258 6.42 23.07 -36.40
CA GLU A 258 5.85 23.56 -37.64
C GLU A 258 4.46 24.13 -37.39
N PRO A 259 4.25 25.45 -37.52
CA PRO A 259 2.96 26.06 -37.29
C PRO A 259 1.96 25.85 -38.43
N ASP A 260 2.44 25.42 -39.60
CA ASP A 260 1.64 25.18 -40.80
C ASP A 260 1.21 23.72 -40.88
N GLU A 261 -0.08 23.45 -40.60
CA GLU A 261 -0.67 22.11 -40.62
C GLU A 261 -0.65 21.43 -42.00
N THR A 262 -0.41 22.17 -43.07
CA THR A 262 -0.30 21.62 -44.42
C THR A 262 1.09 21.05 -44.72
N LYS A 263 2.06 21.28 -43.84
CA LYS A 263 3.42 20.80 -43.95
C LYS A 263 3.69 19.60 -43.03
N PRO A 264 4.65 18.74 -43.39
CA PRO A 264 5.07 17.69 -42.51
C PRO A 264 5.50 18.22 -41.14
N PRO A 265 5.10 17.56 -40.02
CA PRO A 265 5.43 18.03 -38.69
C PRO A 265 6.95 18.05 -38.47
N LYS A 266 7.48 19.18 -38.07
CA LYS A 266 8.87 19.35 -37.66
C LYS A 266 8.98 19.01 -36.17
N LEU A 267 9.30 17.77 -35.88
CA LEU A 267 9.42 17.29 -34.51
C LEU A 267 10.76 17.67 -33.90
N VAL A 268 10.74 18.50 -32.88
CA VAL A 268 11.90 18.82 -32.06
C VAL A 268 11.82 18.03 -30.76
N LYS A 269 12.90 17.33 -30.46
CA LYS A 269 13.03 16.54 -29.23
C LYS A 269 13.23 17.49 -28.05
N ASN A 270 12.24 17.52 -27.17
CA ASN A 270 12.37 18.17 -25.86
C ASN A 270 12.73 17.15 -24.79
N ILE A 271 13.73 17.48 -23.99
CA ILE A 271 14.18 16.66 -22.88
C ILE A 271 13.74 17.35 -21.60
N PHE A 272 12.91 16.66 -20.81
CA PHE A 272 12.54 17.10 -19.47
C PHE A 272 13.31 16.25 -18.45
N MET A 273 14.01 16.89 -17.54
CA MET A 273 14.55 16.27 -16.35
C MET A 273 13.53 16.45 -15.24
N THR A 274 13.18 15.37 -14.53
CA THR A 274 12.37 15.45 -13.33
C THR A 274 13.21 15.00 -12.13
N ASP A 275 13.27 15.80 -11.09
CA ASP A 275 13.71 15.41 -9.75
C ASP A 275 12.46 15.38 -8.88
N ALA A 276 11.95 14.20 -8.59
CA ALA A 276 10.75 14.00 -7.82
C ALA A 276 11.09 13.55 -6.41
N ARG A 277 10.39 14.12 -5.43
CA ARG A 277 10.49 13.71 -4.02
C ARG A 277 9.11 13.39 -3.50
N LYS A 278 9.01 12.29 -2.78
CA LYS A 278 7.79 11.92 -2.07
C LYS A 278 8.09 11.53 -0.65
N THR A 279 7.25 11.96 0.26
CA THR A 279 7.23 11.42 1.62
C THR A 279 5.81 11.03 1.95
N GLU A 280 5.66 9.92 2.67
CA GLU A 280 4.36 9.44 3.13
C GLU A 280 4.49 8.95 4.56
N ASP A 281 3.51 9.24 5.40
CA ASP A 281 3.37 8.65 6.72
C ASP A 281 1.94 8.18 6.93
N ASN A 282 1.81 7.03 7.59
CA ASN A 282 0.55 6.40 7.90
C ASN A 282 0.55 5.95 9.36
N LEU A 283 -0.43 6.39 10.11
CA LEU A 283 -0.66 6.00 11.51
C LEU A 283 -2.06 5.40 11.61
N THR A 284 -2.17 4.22 12.20
CA THR A 284 -3.45 3.55 12.48
C THR A 284 -3.44 3.04 13.90
N LEU A 285 -4.53 3.25 14.62
CA LEU A 285 -4.83 2.64 15.90
C LEU A 285 -6.12 1.86 15.74
N GLU A 286 -6.08 0.56 15.99
CA GLU A 286 -7.20 -0.36 15.84
C GLU A 286 -7.42 -1.14 17.14
N TYR A 287 -8.66 -1.22 17.57
CA TYR A 287 -9.08 -2.06 18.68
C TYR A 287 -10.05 -3.10 18.15
N GLU A 288 -9.68 -4.37 18.30
CA GLU A 288 -10.54 -5.52 18.03
C GLU A 288 -11.05 -6.11 19.32
N ARG A 289 -12.34 -6.42 19.39
CA ARG A 289 -12.96 -7.19 20.45
C ARG A 289 -13.67 -8.41 19.88
N LYS A 290 -13.31 -9.57 20.36
CA LYS A 290 -13.95 -10.84 20.05
C LYS A 290 -14.93 -11.18 21.17
N PHE A 291 -16.19 -11.31 20.85
CA PHE A 291 -17.24 -11.72 21.79
C PHE A 291 -17.39 -13.24 21.80
N SER A 292 -17.08 -13.88 20.67
CA SER A 292 -16.99 -15.33 20.46
C SER A 292 -16.13 -15.61 19.23
N ASP A 293 -15.93 -16.91 18.90
CA ASP A 293 -15.23 -17.33 17.69
C ASP A 293 -15.91 -16.86 16.39
N THR A 294 -17.19 -16.49 16.48
CA THR A 294 -18.03 -16.10 15.34
C THR A 294 -18.57 -14.67 15.45
N GLU A 295 -18.13 -13.91 16.45
CA GLU A 295 -18.62 -12.55 16.69
C GLU A 295 -17.49 -11.62 17.12
N ASN A 296 -17.25 -10.58 16.35
CA ASN A 296 -16.25 -9.57 16.67
C ASN A 296 -16.68 -8.15 16.28
N ASN A 297 -16.03 -7.19 16.90
CA ASN A 297 -16.11 -5.77 16.55
C ASN A 297 -14.71 -5.19 16.40
N ILE A 298 -14.49 -4.40 15.37
CA ILE A 298 -13.22 -3.73 15.10
C ILE A 298 -13.50 -2.23 14.93
N VAL A 299 -12.86 -1.44 15.79
CA VAL A 299 -12.93 0.04 15.74
C VAL A 299 -11.55 0.58 15.45
N GLY A 300 -11.44 1.51 14.54
CA GLY A 300 -10.14 2.09 14.22
C GLY A 300 -10.19 3.56 13.83
N ILE A 301 -9.08 4.22 14.13
CA ILE A 301 -8.80 5.58 13.66
C ILE A 301 -7.49 5.57 12.89
N TYR A 302 -7.40 6.40 11.87
CA TYR A 302 -6.19 6.49 11.08
C TYR A 302 -5.94 7.91 10.57
N ARG A 303 -4.66 8.18 10.36
CA ARG A 303 -4.19 9.38 9.69
C ARG A 303 -3.14 9.00 8.66
N ARG A 304 -3.24 9.58 7.49
CA ARG A 304 -2.26 9.45 6.42
C ARG A 304 -1.91 10.83 5.88
N SER A 305 -0.63 11.07 5.66
CA SER A 305 -0.13 12.28 5.00
C SER A 305 0.76 11.88 3.84
N SER A 306 0.69 12.60 2.73
CA SER A 306 1.59 12.44 1.59
C SER A 306 1.97 13.80 1.05
N ASN A 307 3.26 14.01 0.94
CA ASN A 307 3.82 15.18 0.28
C ASN A 307 4.62 14.72 -0.94
N ALA A 308 4.27 15.23 -2.10
CA ALA A 308 4.97 14.96 -3.34
C ALA A 308 5.35 16.27 -4.03
N ALA A 309 6.60 16.38 -4.46
CA ALA A 309 7.12 17.52 -5.17
C ALA A 309 7.90 17.06 -6.39
N TYR A 310 7.67 17.71 -7.53
CA TYR A 310 8.43 17.50 -8.75
C TYR A 310 9.12 18.79 -9.16
N ASP A 311 10.44 18.72 -9.26
CA ASP A 311 11.22 19.78 -9.85
C ASP A 311 11.36 19.52 -11.36
N ARG A 312 10.73 20.33 -12.18
CA ARG A 312 10.81 20.26 -13.64
C ARG A 312 11.88 21.24 -14.10
N SER A 313 13.12 20.78 -14.16
CA SER A 313 14.16 21.58 -14.80
C SER A 313 14.07 21.45 -16.32
N LEU A 314 13.75 22.46 -16.98
CA LEU A 314 14.00 22.98 -18.33
C LEU A 314 12.78 23.81 -18.78
N ASN A 315 12.84 25.10 -18.55
CA ASN A 315 11.89 26.12 -19.00
C ASN A 315 10.57 26.28 -18.22
N VAL A 316 10.46 25.79 -16.99
CA VAL A 316 9.29 26.01 -16.17
C VAL A 316 9.66 26.47 -14.77
N GLU A 317 9.33 27.70 -14.45
CA GLU A 317 9.67 28.39 -13.21
C GLU A 317 8.90 27.91 -11.95
N ARG A 318 8.03 26.89 -12.06
CA ARG A 318 7.21 26.46 -10.93
C ARG A 318 7.27 24.95 -10.72
N PRO A 319 7.70 24.48 -9.55
CA PRO A 319 7.60 23.08 -9.20
C PRO A 319 6.13 22.65 -9.09
N TRP A 320 5.85 21.38 -9.41
CA TRP A 320 4.59 20.76 -9.06
C TRP A 320 4.67 20.29 -7.61
N LEU A 321 3.66 20.64 -6.82
CA LEU A 321 3.57 20.28 -5.41
C LEU A 321 2.18 19.72 -5.12
N LEU A 322 2.13 18.66 -4.33
CA LEU A 322 0.89 18.11 -3.80
C LEU A 322 1.09 17.69 -2.35
N ASP A 323 0.36 18.29 -1.45
CA ASP A 323 0.31 17.94 -0.02
C ASP A 323 -1.10 17.47 0.34
N LEU A 324 -1.19 16.22 0.74
CA LEU A 324 -2.45 15.54 1.03
C LEU A 324 -2.46 15.00 2.46
N ARG A 325 -3.65 15.09 3.10
CA ARG A 325 -3.92 14.46 4.39
C ARG A 325 -5.27 13.76 4.35
N THR A 326 -5.30 12.54 4.89
CA THR A 326 -6.54 11.81 5.17
C THR A 326 -6.61 11.52 6.67
N GLU A 327 -7.74 11.76 7.28
CA GLU A 327 -8.08 11.34 8.64
C GLU A 327 -9.37 10.55 8.58
N GLY A 328 -9.43 9.44 9.28
CA GLY A 328 -10.58 8.56 9.21
C GLY A 328 -10.85 7.78 10.48
N PHE A 329 -12.09 7.33 10.56
CA PHE A 329 -12.62 6.46 11.60
C PHE A 329 -13.44 5.37 10.92
N PHE A 330 -13.40 4.16 11.46
CA PHE A 330 -14.27 3.07 11.07
C PHE A 330 -14.68 2.23 12.28
N ASP A 331 -15.87 1.68 12.19
CA ASP A 331 -16.41 0.67 13.10
C ASP A 331 -17.04 -0.45 12.29
N ARG A 332 -16.65 -1.69 12.55
CA ARG A 332 -17.08 -2.89 11.83
C ARG A 332 -17.48 -3.95 12.84
N TYR A 333 -18.71 -4.38 12.76
CA TYR A 333 -19.24 -5.50 13.56
C TYR A 333 -19.57 -6.66 12.67
N SER A 334 -19.12 -7.85 13.02
CA SER A 334 -19.42 -9.10 12.30
C SER A 334 -19.91 -10.17 13.23
N LYS A 335 -20.96 -10.89 12.83
CA LYS A 335 -21.55 -11.98 13.58
C LYS A 335 -22.09 -13.06 12.65
N GLN A 336 -21.72 -14.30 12.90
CA GLN A 336 -22.41 -15.47 12.36
C GLN A 336 -23.67 -15.73 13.18
N TRP A 337 -24.78 -15.15 12.75
CA TRP A 337 -26.06 -15.28 13.46
C TRP A 337 -26.80 -16.61 13.18
N HIS A 338 -26.38 -17.30 12.11
CA HIS A 338 -26.84 -18.63 11.74
C HIS A 338 -25.68 -19.40 11.11
N PRO A 339 -25.59 -20.76 11.23
CA PRO A 339 -24.48 -21.52 10.66
C PRO A 339 -24.17 -21.25 9.18
N LYS A 340 -25.16 -20.79 8.43
CA LYS A 340 -25.05 -20.45 7.01
C LYS A 340 -24.97 -18.95 6.73
N HIS A 341 -25.12 -18.08 7.73
CA HIS A 341 -25.22 -16.64 7.52
C HIS A 341 -24.23 -15.88 8.41
N THR A 342 -23.40 -15.07 7.80
CA THR A 342 -22.52 -14.12 8.48
C THR A 342 -22.92 -12.72 8.10
N LEU A 343 -23.42 -11.97 9.06
CA LEU A 343 -23.79 -10.57 8.91
C LEU A 343 -22.62 -9.69 9.33
N THR A 344 -22.26 -8.76 8.45
CA THR A 344 -21.25 -7.73 8.74
C THR A 344 -21.84 -6.36 8.46
N GLY A 345 -21.83 -5.49 9.45
CA GLY A 345 -22.24 -4.10 9.32
C GLY A 345 -21.13 -3.16 9.75
N GLY A 346 -21.18 -1.93 9.27
CA GLY A 346 -20.20 -0.94 9.70
C GLY A 346 -20.50 0.46 9.24
N VAL A 347 -19.77 1.38 9.86
CA VAL A 347 -19.76 2.79 9.53
C VAL A 347 -18.33 3.22 9.21
N GLU A 348 -18.18 4.11 8.26
CA GLU A 348 -16.90 4.71 7.90
C GLU A 348 -17.07 6.22 7.75
N TYR A 349 -16.11 6.93 8.28
CA TYR A 349 -15.95 8.37 8.09
C TYR A 349 -14.52 8.65 7.69
N TYR A 350 -14.31 9.41 6.65
CA TYR A 350 -12.98 9.93 6.36
C TYR A 350 -13.06 11.32 5.73
N LYS A 351 -12.04 12.10 6.00
CA LYS A 351 -11.83 13.44 5.51
C LYS A 351 -10.52 13.48 4.74
N ASP A 352 -10.62 13.66 3.42
CA ASP A 352 -9.49 13.91 2.55
C ASP A 352 -9.29 15.40 2.38
N GLN A 353 -8.07 15.88 2.56
CA GLN A 353 -7.69 17.29 2.45
C GLN A 353 -6.54 17.44 1.47
N VAL A 354 -6.67 18.37 0.54
CA VAL A 354 -5.58 18.94 -0.24
C VAL A 354 -5.10 20.16 0.52
N LEU A 355 -3.96 20.07 1.20
CA LEU A 355 -3.41 21.16 2.01
C LEU A 355 -2.66 22.18 1.14
N ASP A 356 -1.95 21.69 0.13
CA ASP A 356 -1.31 22.53 -0.89
C ASP A 356 -1.26 21.77 -2.22
N TYR A 357 -1.63 22.46 -3.29
CA TYR A 357 -1.51 21.97 -4.65
C TYR A 357 -0.98 23.11 -5.52
N GLN A 358 0.11 22.86 -6.21
CA GLN A 358 0.68 23.80 -7.16
C GLN A 358 0.99 23.09 -8.48
N ASP A 359 0.48 23.61 -9.56
CA ASP A 359 0.80 23.20 -10.92
C ASP A 359 1.14 24.45 -11.75
N LEU A 360 1.59 24.24 -13.00
CA LEU A 360 1.93 25.29 -13.97
C LEU A 360 0.85 26.35 -14.16
N ALA A 361 -0.41 25.93 -14.07
CA ALA A 361 -1.57 26.78 -14.38
C ALA A 361 -2.32 27.27 -13.12
N ALA A 362 -2.15 26.64 -11.96
CA ALA A 362 -2.99 26.94 -10.81
C ALA A 362 -2.32 26.61 -9.48
N LYS A 363 -2.69 27.36 -8.45
CA LYS A 363 -2.38 27.08 -7.05
C LYS A 363 -3.69 26.99 -6.29
N TYR A 364 -3.88 25.86 -5.58
CA TYR A 364 -5.03 25.62 -4.73
C TYR A 364 -4.57 25.24 -3.34
N SER A 365 -5.30 25.70 -2.34
CA SER A 365 -5.15 25.29 -0.95
C SER A 365 -6.53 25.00 -0.36
N ASP A 366 -6.58 24.16 0.67
CA ASP A 366 -7.78 23.87 1.46
C ASP A 366 -8.95 23.17 0.75
N GLY A 367 -8.65 22.33 -0.23
CA GLY A 367 -9.64 21.41 -0.79
C GLY A 367 -9.98 20.31 0.24
N THR A 368 -11.26 20.12 0.55
CA THR A 368 -11.71 19.09 1.49
C THR A 368 -12.84 18.26 0.91
N VAL A 369 -12.71 16.94 1.02
CA VAL A 369 -13.77 15.98 0.70
C VAL A 369 -14.07 15.15 1.94
N ILE A 370 -15.32 15.16 2.38
CA ILE A 370 -15.79 14.33 3.49
C ILE A 370 -16.63 13.20 2.95
N SER A 371 -16.29 11.99 3.34
CA SER A 371 -17.02 10.77 2.98
C SER A 371 -17.57 10.10 4.22
N LYS A 372 -18.82 9.70 4.15
CA LYS A 372 -19.52 8.94 5.18
C LYS A 372 -20.18 7.74 4.53
N ALA A 373 -20.01 6.58 5.10
CA ALA A 373 -20.61 5.36 4.59
C ALA A 373 -21.19 4.53 5.75
N VAL A 374 -22.34 3.93 5.48
CA VAL A 374 -22.94 2.87 6.30
C VAL A 374 -23.16 1.71 5.36
N TYR A 375 -22.84 0.51 5.80
CA TYR A 375 -23.03 -0.69 5.01
C TYR A 375 -23.51 -1.85 5.86
N LEU A 376 -24.21 -2.75 5.21
CA LEU A 376 -24.64 -4.04 5.75
C LEU A 376 -24.41 -5.10 4.68
N GLN A 377 -23.81 -6.21 5.06
CA GLN A 377 -23.52 -7.33 4.17
C GLN A 377 -23.93 -8.62 4.85
N ASP A 378 -24.59 -9.51 4.13
CA ASP A 378 -24.81 -10.90 4.53
C ASP A 378 -24.06 -11.84 3.58
N VAL A 379 -23.25 -12.70 4.15
CA VAL A 379 -22.60 -13.81 3.45
C VAL A 379 -23.37 -15.08 3.75
N TRP A 380 -24.05 -15.62 2.74
CA TRP A 380 -24.85 -16.81 2.85
C TRP A 380 -24.12 -18.03 2.28
N GLN A 381 -23.85 -19.03 3.11
CA GLN A 381 -23.28 -20.31 2.71
C GLN A 381 -24.38 -21.23 2.16
N LEU A 382 -24.54 -21.25 0.85
CA LEU A 382 -25.57 -22.06 0.17
C LEU A 382 -25.21 -23.54 0.15
N ALA A 383 -23.94 -23.87 -0.08
CA ALA A 383 -23.36 -25.20 -0.04
C ALA A 383 -21.89 -25.09 0.38
N ASP A 384 -21.20 -26.19 0.64
CA ASP A 384 -19.80 -26.20 1.10
C ASP A 384 -18.86 -25.38 0.20
N SER A 385 -19.14 -25.36 -1.10
CA SER A 385 -18.35 -24.62 -2.11
C SER A 385 -19.06 -23.40 -2.69
N VAL A 386 -20.28 -23.05 -2.25
CA VAL A 386 -21.10 -21.99 -2.83
C VAL A 386 -21.51 -20.98 -1.77
N LYS A 387 -21.09 -19.74 -1.95
CA LYS A 387 -21.52 -18.60 -1.12
C LYS A 387 -22.26 -17.57 -1.98
N ALA A 388 -23.31 -16.98 -1.44
CA ALA A 388 -23.96 -15.79 -1.96
C ALA A 388 -23.63 -14.61 -1.05
N VAL A 389 -23.48 -13.42 -1.62
CA VAL A 389 -23.22 -12.19 -0.88
C VAL A 389 -24.26 -11.17 -1.29
N GLY A 390 -25.02 -10.67 -0.31
CA GLY A 390 -25.94 -9.55 -0.45
C GLY A 390 -25.40 -8.32 0.31
N SER A 391 -25.50 -7.14 -0.26
CA SER A 391 -25.09 -5.88 0.36
C SER A 391 -26.01 -4.74 -0.05
#